data_882d9ebed5fda28f80ffc365c985f3b1
#
_entry.id   882d9ebed5fda28f80ffc365c985f3b1
#
_cell.length_a   1.000
_cell.length_b   1.000
_cell.length_c   1.000
_cell.angle_alpha   90.00
_cell.angle_beta   90.00
_cell.angle_gamma   90.00
#
_symmetry.space_group_name_H-M   'P 1'
#
loop_
_entity.id
_entity.type
_entity.pdbx_description
1 polymer ?
#
loop_
_entity_poly.entity_id
_entity_poly.type
_entity_poly.pdbx_seq_one_letter_code
_entity_poly.pdbx_strand_id
1 'polypeptide(L)'
;MSRTWDLEEGEVIYPIPVFQAGFHGYGSVTEEFPLYCCGFHHKSRTHSSFGFIPELEAVARQQLWVNPADAESRSIEDGDLIAVTSPVGEIRIEAKVTPRVIPGTVMIPQGAWHKANMNGDKVDEGGCVNTL
;
A
#
# COMPACT_ATOMS: atom_id res chain seq x y z
N MET A 1 15.48 -8.57 -30.72
CA MET A 1 14.35 -9.19 -30.02
C MET A 1 13.01 -8.47 -30.24
N SER A 2 13.00 -7.16 -30.48
CA SER A 2 11.77 -6.38 -30.76
C SER A 2 11.07 -6.71 -32.09
N ARG A 3 11.71 -7.48 -32.97
CA ARG A 3 11.18 -7.79 -34.32
C ARG A 3 10.07 -8.85 -34.37
N THR A 4 9.73 -9.45 -33.24
CA THR A 4 8.72 -10.54 -33.15
C THR A 4 7.43 -10.11 -32.47
N TRP A 5 7.31 -8.83 -32.15
CA TRP A 5 6.12 -8.28 -31.48
C TRP A 5 5.42 -7.35 -32.45
N ASP A 6 4.13 -7.63 -32.74
CA ASP A 6 3.27 -6.71 -33.46
C ASP A 6 2.88 -5.59 -32.48
N LEU A 7 3.62 -4.48 -32.54
CA LEU A 7 3.38 -3.29 -31.73
C LEU A 7 2.44 -2.35 -32.48
N GLU A 8 1.55 -1.70 -31.77
CA GLU A 8 0.76 -0.60 -32.31
C GLU A 8 1.62 0.62 -32.64
N GLU A 9 1.14 1.48 -33.54
CA GLU A 9 1.87 2.69 -33.93
C GLU A 9 2.11 3.59 -32.70
N GLY A 10 3.38 3.85 -32.41
CA GLY A 10 3.82 4.63 -31.22
C GLY A 10 4.24 3.80 -30.02
N GLU A 11 4.02 2.48 -30.02
CA GLU A 11 4.54 1.61 -28.99
C GLU A 11 6.04 1.29 -29.21
N VAL A 12 6.83 1.34 -28.15
CA VAL A 12 8.27 1.08 -28.20
C VAL A 12 8.66 0.09 -27.09
N ILE A 13 9.32 -1.01 -27.48
CA ILE A 13 10.03 -1.86 -26.53
C ILE A 13 11.47 -1.40 -26.49
N TYR A 14 11.89 -0.83 -25.38
CA TYR A 14 13.26 -0.38 -25.18
C TYR A 14 14.21 -1.57 -25.04
N PRO A 15 15.37 -1.57 -25.73
CA PRO A 15 16.35 -2.65 -25.66
C PRO A 15 17.14 -2.67 -24.34
N ILE A 16 17.05 -1.62 -23.56
CA ILE A 16 17.66 -1.46 -22.24
C ILE A 16 16.58 -1.06 -21.22
N PRO A 17 16.74 -1.36 -19.93
CA PRO A 17 15.86 -0.87 -18.90
C PRO A 17 15.83 0.65 -18.88
N VAL A 18 14.64 1.24 -18.95
CA VAL A 18 14.42 2.67 -18.82
C VAL A 18 13.37 2.91 -17.73
N PHE A 19 13.51 4.02 -17.01
CA PHE A 19 12.49 4.41 -16.04
C PHE A 19 11.23 4.85 -16.78
N GLN A 20 10.09 4.26 -16.39
CA GLN A 20 8.76 4.70 -16.81
C GLN A 20 7.95 5.01 -15.56
N ALA A 21 7.43 6.24 -15.47
CA ALA A 21 6.47 6.56 -14.44
C ALA A 21 5.18 5.78 -14.71
N GLY A 22 4.74 4.97 -13.72
CA GLY A 22 3.41 4.34 -13.77
C GLY A 22 2.29 5.37 -13.67
N PHE A 23 1.04 4.94 -13.86
CA PHE A 23 -0.14 5.81 -13.75
C PHE A 23 -0.23 6.55 -12.40
N HIS A 24 0.20 5.89 -11.33
CA HIS A 24 0.30 6.41 -9.97
C HIS A 24 1.73 6.25 -9.44
N GLY A 25 2.73 6.50 -10.30
CA GLY A 25 4.13 6.34 -9.98
C GLY A 25 4.72 7.52 -9.21
N TYR A 26 6.03 7.47 -9.01
CA TYR A 26 6.79 8.55 -8.39
C TYR A 26 6.50 9.90 -9.07
N GLY A 27 6.11 10.88 -8.28
CA GLY A 27 5.70 12.20 -8.78
C GLY A 27 4.19 12.37 -8.99
N SER A 28 3.37 11.34 -8.74
CA SER A 28 1.90 11.43 -8.80
C SER A 28 1.25 11.95 -7.51
N VAL A 29 2.03 12.18 -6.45
CA VAL A 29 1.54 12.76 -5.20
C VAL A 29 1.00 14.17 -5.42
N THR A 30 -0.08 14.50 -4.70
CA THR A 30 -0.76 15.79 -4.75
C THR A 30 -0.74 16.43 -3.36
N GLU A 31 -1.17 17.69 -3.26
CA GLU A 31 -1.33 18.35 -1.96
C GLU A 31 -2.37 17.61 -1.08
N GLU A 32 -3.43 17.09 -1.67
CA GLU A 32 -4.48 16.31 -0.99
C GLU A 32 -3.98 14.92 -0.59
N PHE A 33 -3.20 14.26 -1.45
CA PHE A 33 -2.63 12.93 -1.22
C PHE A 33 -1.09 13.00 -1.27
N PRO A 34 -0.45 13.51 -0.21
CA PRO A 34 0.98 13.86 -0.23
C PRO A 34 1.91 12.66 0.00
N LEU A 35 1.37 11.49 0.35
CA LEU A 35 2.16 10.30 0.64
C LEU A 35 2.07 9.29 -0.49
N TYR A 36 3.23 8.75 -0.86
CA TYR A 36 3.30 7.65 -1.80
C TYR A 36 3.08 6.31 -1.09
N CYS A 37 2.13 5.51 -1.56
CA CYS A 37 1.84 4.21 -0.96
C CYS A 37 2.48 3.06 -1.76
N CYS A 38 3.28 2.24 -1.08
CA CYS A 38 3.89 1.04 -1.65
C CYS A 38 3.36 -0.23 -0.97
N GLY A 39 3.08 -1.25 -1.76
CA GLY A 39 2.81 -2.60 -1.27
C GLY A 39 4.08 -3.39 -1.03
N PHE A 40 4.08 -4.30 -0.05
CA PHE A 40 5.16 -5.27 0.15
C PHE A 40 4.64 -6.65 0.54
N HIS A 41 5.48 -7.67 0.36
CA HIS A 41 5.13 -9.04 0.74
C HIS A 41 5.17 -9.25 2.24
N HIS A 42 4.10 -9.83 2.77
CA HIS A 42 4.00 -10.18 4.18
C HIS A 42 4.81 -11.45 4.49
N LYS A 43 5.43 -11.51 5.67
CA LYS A 43 6.30 -12.65 6.05
C LYS A 43 5.53 -13.94 6.31
N SER A 44 4.31 -13.82 6.83
CA SER A 44 3.53 -14.96 7.33
C SER A 44 2.48 -15.46 6.35
N ARG A 45 2.38 -14.87 5.17
CA ARG A 45 1.42 -15.31 4.16
C ARG A 45 1.97 -15.16 2.75
N THR A 46 1.43 -15.95 1.84
CA THR A 46 1.70 -15.85 0.39
C THR A 46 0.51 -15.16 -0.25
N HIS A 47 0.66 -13.88 -0.62
CA HIS A 47 -0.44 -13.01 -1.03
C HIS A 47 -1.58 -13.06 -0.01
N SER A 48 -2.78 -13.54 -0.40
CA SER A 48 -3.94 -13.69 0.50
C SER A 48 -4.06 -15.04 1.19
N SER A 49 -3.15 -15.98 0.91
CA SER A 49 -3.16 -17.29 1.55
C SER A 49 -2.71 -17.22 3.00
N PHE A 50 -3.32 -18.06 3.85
CA PHE A 50 -3.02 -18.18 5.28
C PHE A 50 -3.43 -16.97 6.15
N GLY A 51 -4.12 -15.97 5.60
CA GLY A 51 -4.61 -14.79 6.33
C GLY A 51 -5.70 -15.08 7.38
N PHE A 52 -6.17 -16.34 7.45
CA PHE A 52 -7.15 -16.82 8.43
C PHE A 52 -6.53 -17.57 9.62
N ILE A 53 -5.20 -17.65 9.69
CA ILE A 53 -4.46 -18.36 10.75
C ILE A 53 -4.03 -17.35 11.82
N PRO A 54 -4.67 -17.32 13.01
CA PRO A 54 -4.41 -16.30 14.04
C PRO A 54 -2.96 -16.29 14.53
N GLU A 55 -2.31 -17.45 14.59
CA GLU A 55 -0.91 -17.56 15.03
C GLU A 55 0.05 -16.86 14.05
N LEU A 56 -0.25 -16.90 12.76
CA LEU A 56 0.55 -16.22 11.75
C LEU A 56 0.26 -14.71 11.75
N GLU A 57 -0.98 -14.31 11.97
CA GLU A 57 -1.36 -12.91 12.11
C GLU A 57 -0.70 -12.25 13.34
N ALA A 58 -0.63 -12.98 14.47
CA ALA A 58 0.04 -12.51 15.66
C ALA A 58 1.55 -12.25 15.48
N VAL A 59 2.20 -13.02 14.61
CA VAL A 59 3.64 -12.87 14.30
C VAL A 59 3.91 -11.70 13.34
N ALA A 60 3.00 -11.44 12.41
CA ALA A 60 3.18 -10.39 11.42
C ALA A 60 1.83 -9.71 11.14
N ARG A 61 1.54 -8.68 11.94
CA ARG A 61 0.27 -7.94 11.93
C ARG A 61 0.10 -7.13 10.64
N GLN A 62 -1.15 -6.98 10.21
CA GLN A 62 -1.49 -6.08 9.13
C GLN A 62 -1.44 -4.63 9.64
N GLN A 63 -0.38 -3.92 9.30
CA GLN A 63 -0.12 -2.56 9.77
C GLN A 63 0.41 -1.70 8.62
N LEU A 64 0.02 -0.43 8.62
CA LEU A 64 0.64 0.58 7.75
C LEU A 64 1.95 1.04 8.38
N TRP A 65 3.05 0.90 7.65
CA TRP A 65 4.35 1.40 8.08
C TRP A 65 4.54 2.85 7.63
N VAL A 66 4.85 3.71 8.57
CA VAL A 66 5.04 5.15 8.36
C VAL A 66 6.35 5.63 8.98
N ASN A 67 7.01 6.56 8.31
CA ASN A 67 8.24 7.17 8.83
C ASN A 67 7.93 8.03 10.08
N PRO A 68 8.80 8.07 11.11
CA PRO A 68 8.60 8.90 12.29
C PRO A 68 8.32 10.38 11.99
N ALA A 69 9.00 10.98 11.01
CA ALA A 69 8.78 12.38 10.64
C ALA A 69 7.38 12.63 10.04
N ASP A 70 6.90 11.67 9.21
CA ASP A 70 5.54 11.75 8.65
C ASP A 70 4.46 11.49 9.70
N ALA A 71 4.73 10.58 10.66
CA ALA A 71 3.85 10.29 11.78
C ALA A 71 3.72 11.49 12.73
N GLU A 72 4.85 12.10 13.12
CA GLU A 72 4.88 13.29 13.98
C GLU A 72 4.09 14.45 13.38
N SER A 73 4.28 14.73 12.09
CA SER A 73 3.57 15.82 11.38
C SER A 73 2.05 15.63 11.32
N ARG A 74 1.57 14.41 11.59
CA ARG A 74 0.15 14.01 11.57
C ARG A 74 -0.39 13.61 12.94
N SER A 75 0.44 13.75 14.00
CA SER A 75 0.08 13.32 15.36
C SER A 75 -0.32 11.85 15.45
N ILE A 76 0.38 10.98 14.73
CA ILE A 76 0.19 9.53 14.72
C ILE A 76 1.21 8.88 15.64
N GLU A 77 0.73 8.05 16.58
CA GLU A 77 1.57 7.24 17.45
C GLU A 77 1.64 5.77 16.97
N ASP A 78 2.67 5.04 17.41
CA ASP A 78 2.81 3.61 17.09
C ASP A 78 1.66 2.80 17.70
N GLY A 79 0.90 2.11 16.90
CA GLY A 79 -0.28 1.33 17.31
C GLY A 79 -1.62 2.04 17.14
N ASP A 80 -1.65 3.29 16.74
CA ASP A 80 -2.90 4.00 16.49
C ASP A 80 -3.70 3.37 15.35
N LEU A 81 -5.02 3.32 15.50
CA LEU A 81 -5.92 2.99 14.40
C LEU A 81 -6.15 4.25 13.56
N ILE A 82 -5.69 4.24 12.34
CA ILE A 82 -5.73 5.38 11.42
C ILE A 82 -6.59 5.10 10.19
N ALA A 83 -7.20 6.14 9.64
CA ALA A 83 -7.82 6.12 8.32
C ALA A 83 -6.77 6.43 7.25
N VAL A 84 -6.76 5.64 6.20
CA VAL A 84 -5.92 5.85 5.01
C VAL A 84 -6.84 6.03 3.83
N THR A 85 -6.73 7.17 3.17
CA THR A 85 -7.61 7.55 2.05
C THR A 85 -6.82 7.71 0.75
N SER A 86 -7.46 7.39 -0.34
CA SER A 86 -7.00 7.62 -1.70
C SER A 86 -8.15 8.19 -2.55
N PRO A 87 -7.92 8.58 -3.81
CA PRO A 87 -9.00 9.00 -4.71
C PRO A 87 -10.06 7.92 -4.96
N VAL A 88 -9.79 6.67 -4.66
CA VAL A 88 -10.70 5.54 -4.95
C VAL A 88 -11.33 4.92 -3.71
N GLY A 89 -10.76 5.11 -2.51
CA GLY A 89 -11.34 4.52 -1.31
C GLY A 89 -10.64 4.85 -0.01
N GLU A 90 -11.13 4.22 1.04
CA GLU A 90 -10.64 4.37 2.42
C GLU A 90 -10.50 3.00 3.08
N ILE A 91 -9.47 2.85 3.88
CA ILE A 91 -9.30 1.72 4.80
C ILE A 91 -9.00 2.23 6.21
N ARG A 92 -9.28 1.40 7.23
CA ARG A 92 -8.79 1.60 8.59
C ARG A 92 -7.76 0.54 8.93
N ILE A 93 -6.63 0.97 9.42
CA ILE A 93 -5.47 0.10 9.67
C ILE A 93 -4.66 0.63 10.85
N GLU A 94 -4.04 -0.26 11.61
CA GLU A 94 -3.12 0.10 12.67
C GLU A 94 -1.82 0.68 12.09
N ALA A 95 -1.32 1.77 12.67
CA ALA A 95 -0.06 2.38 12.29
C ALA A 95 1.14 1.66 12.93
N LYS A 96 2.20 1.48 12.17
CA LYS A 96 3.53 1.07 12.64
C LYS A 96 4.54 2.17 12.35
N VAL A 97 4.91 2.93 13.37
CA VAL A 97 5.93 3.98 13.22
C VAL A 97 7.32 3.35 13.18
N THR A 98 8.03 3.55 12.08
CA THR A 98 9.33 2.90 11.87
C THR A 98 10.24 3.68 10.91
N PRO A 99 11.56 3.81 11.23
CA PRO A 99 12.53 4.43 10.33
C PRO A 99 12.90 3.56 9.11
N ARG A 100 12.30 2.38 8.96
CA ARG A 100 12.53 1.49 7.81
C ARG A 100 11.88 1.97 6.53
N VAL A 101 11.00 2.96 6.61
CA VAL A 101 10.33 3.60 5.49
C VAL A 101 10.87 5.02 5.35
N ILE A 102 11.15 5.45 4.13
CA ILE A 102 11.64 6.80 3.86
C ILE A 102 10.51 7.84 4.04
N PRO A 103 10.83 9.08 4.45
CA PRO A 103 9.83 10.15 4.53
C PRO A 103 9.08 10.36 3.19
N GLY A 104 7.81 10.70 3.27
CA GLY A 104 6.93 10.89 2.11
C GLY A 104 6.38 9.57 1.52
N THR A 105 6.71 8.42 2.14
CA THR A 105 6.25 7.11 1.69
C THR A 105 5.63 6.34 2.84
N VAL A 106 4.56 5.61 2.57
CA VAL A 106 3.97 4.62 3.47
C VAL A 106 3.98 3.25 2.84
N MET A 107 4.02 2.21 3.66
CA MET A 107 4.04 0.83 3.17
C MET A 107 2.94 0.00 3.81
N ILE A 108 2.18 -0.73 3.01
CA ILE A 108 1.11 -1.62 3.47
C ILE A 108 1.41 -3.04 2.99
N PRO A 109 1.36 -4.07 3.88
CA PRO A 109 1.49 -5.46 3.46
C PRO A 109 0.34 -5.85 2.53
N GLN A 110 0.66 -6.40 1.37
CA GLN A 110 -0.36 -6.88 0.42
C GLN A 110 -1.02 -8.18 0.89
N GLY A 111 -2.20 -8.48 0.34
CA GLY A 111 -2.89 -9.75 0.52
C GLY A 111 -3.79 -9.83 1.76
N ALA A 112 -4.04 -8.74 2.48
CA ALA A 112 -5.11 -8.71 3.47
C ALA A 112 -6.48 -8.88 2.81
N TRP A 113 -7.35 -9.60 3.49
CA TRP A 113 -8.73 -9.78 3.05
C TRP A 113 -9.54 -8.53 3.38
N HIS A 114 -10.37 -8.12 2.44
CA HIS A 114 -11.35 -7.06 2.66
C HIS A 114 -12.33 -7.44 3.78
N LYS A 115 -12.49 -6.56 4.75
CA LYS A 115 -13.38 -6.74 5.91
C LYS A 115 -14.16 -5.45 6.15
N ALA A 116 -15.24 -5.26 5.41
CA ALA A 116 -16.09 -4.09 5.58
C ALA A 116 -16.80 -4.08 6.93
N ASN A 117 -16.90 -2.92 7.56
CA ASN A 117 -17.72 -2.69 8.73
C ASN A 117 -19.21 -2.69 8.35
N MET A 118 -19.81 -3.88 8.31
CA MET A 118 -21.19 -4.06 7.83
C MET A 118 -22.26 -3.39 8.71
N ASN A 119 -21.95 -3.11 9.97
CA ASN A 119 -22.84 -2.45 10.93
C ASN A 119 -22.64 -0.93 11.00
N GLY A 120 -21.73 -0.40 10.20
CA GLY A 120 -21.34 1.02 10.19
C GLY A 120 -21.25 1.59 8.78
N ASP A 121 -20.17 2.28 8.52
CA ASP A 121 -19.89 3.03 7.29
C ASP A 121 -19.40 2.19 6.10
N LYS A 122 -19.26 0.88 6.30
CA LYS A 122 -18.76 -0.09 5.32
C LYS A 122 -17.29 0.11 4.90
N VAL A 123 -16.53 0.93 5.63
CA VAL A 123 -15.09 1.08 5.42
C VAL A 123 -14.38 -0.24 5.72
N ASP A 124 -13.34 -0.54 4.97
CA ASP A 124 -12.53 -1.74 5.19
C ASP A 124 -11.68 -1.61 6.45
N GLU A 125 -11.85 -2.54 7.38
CA GLU A 125 -11.08 -2.69 8.62
C GLU A 125 -10.07 -3.85 8.54
N GLY A 126 -9.98 -4.51 7.39
CA GLY A 126 -9.03 -5.59 7.13
C GLY A 126 -7.67 -5.11 6.64
N GLY A 127 -7.57 -3.85 6.25
CA GLY A 127 -6.36 -3.27 5.67
C GLY A 127 -6.05 -3.80 4.26
N CYS A 128 -7.09 -4.04 3.47
CA CYS A 128 -6.95 -4.49 2.08
C CYS A 128 -6.48 -3.35 1.18
N VAL A 129 -5.21 -3.39 0.77
CA VAL A 129 -4.60 -2.34 -0.07
C VAL A 129 -5.32 -2.13 -1.41
N ASN A 130 -6.02 -3.13 -1.92
CA ASN A 130 -6.78 -2.99 -3.17
C ASN A 130 -8.06 -2.13 -3.03
N THR A 131 -8.36 -1.67 -1.83
CA THR A 131 -9.48 -0.73 -1.58
C THR A 131 -9.06 0.74 -1.79
N LEU A 132 -7.74 0.98 -1.83
CA LEU A 132 -7.14 2.32 -1.97
C LEU A 132 -6.88 2.70 -3.41
#